data_eb678667d468ae90ca03bebfd5edeeaa
#
_entry.id   eb678667d468ae90ca03bebfd5edeeaa
#
_cell.length_a   1.000
_cell.length_b   1.000
_cell.length_c   1.000
_cell.angle_alpha   90.00
_cell.angle_beta   90.00
_cell.angle_gamma   90.00
#
_symmetry.space_group_name_H-M   'P 1'
#
loop_
_entity.id
_entity.type
_entity.pdbx_description
1 polymer ?
#
loop_
_entity_poly.entity_id
_entity_poly.type
_entity_poly.pdbx_seq_one_letter_code
_entity_poly.pdbx_strand_id
1 'polypeptide(L)'
;MSVGSTNAQGLERLYHNDSLGISFVTESQTEGHGRAGRAWESPAGSGIYVSTILPAELRASALASVGFWASLAVRQACLESDGVTLELKWPNDLLWHDRKCVGILAQSRSAGGAARVVVGVGINVNRPHQVPDSIAATACWLSDAAARELDRTALLGRLLAIYEQTFDRLLDSPKDIIVQWSEIAALDGKRVAVKAVDGSLLHEGVIVEVSADGALRLRTASGELVRVMLGDVDALPEGES
;
A
#
# COMPACT_ATOMS: atom_id res chain seq x y z
N MET A 1 14.95 -5.68 17.48
CA MET A 1 14.44 -7.04 17.25
C MET A 1 14.31 -7.22 15.74
N SER A 2 14.70 -8.35 15.19
CA SER A 2 14.56 -8.68 13.76
C SER A 2 13.72 -9.93 13.62
N VAL A 3 12.90 -10.01 12.56
CA VAL A 3 12.08 -11.17 12.22
C VAL A 3 12.21 -11.49 10.72
N GLY A 4 11.76 -12.67 10.29
CA GLY A 4 11.69 -12.99 8.86
C GLY A 4 10.77 -12.01 8.15
N SER A 5 9.47 -12.04 8.50
CA SER A 5 8.44 -11.14 7.97
C SER A 5 7.31 -10.94 8.98
N THR A 6 6.88 -9.70 9.20
CA THR A 6 5.71 -9.41 10.05
C THR A 6 4.42 -9.95 9.44
N ASN A 7 4.28 -9.93 8.10
CA ASN A 7 3.13 -10.56 7.43
C ASN A 7 3.10 -12.07 7.62
N ALA A 8 4.24 -12.75 7.54
CA ALA A 8 4.31 -14.19 7.80
C ALA A 8 3.86 -14.53 9.22
N GLN A 9 4.32 -13.75 10.23
CA GLN A 9 3.86 -13.92 11.63
C GLN A 9 2.36 -13.70 11.76
N GLY A 10 1.80 -12.68 11.09
CA GLY A 10 0.37 -12.43 11.07
C GLY A 10 -0.41 -13.60 10.43
N LEU A 11 0.08 -14.15 9.32
CA LEU A 11 -0.55 -15.27 8.63
C LEU A 11 -0.52 -16.58 9.45
N GLU A 12 0.56 -16.83 10.18
CA GLU A 12 0.67 -17.98 11.11
C GLU A 12 -0.35 -17.88 12.26
N ARG A 13 -0.56 -16.66 12.79
CA ARG A 13 -1.50 -16.40 13.87
C ARG A 13 -2.95 -16.28 13.42
N LEU A 14 -3.22 -16.13 12.13
CA LEU A 14 -4.50 -15.73 11.58
C LEU A 14 -5.69 -16.59 12.04
N TYR A 15 -5.47 -17.86 12.34
CA TYR A 15 -6.51 -18.79 12.77
C TYR A 15 -6.68 -18.94 14.27
N HIS A 16 -5.84 -18.29 15.07
CA HIS A 16 -6.04 -18.28 16.51
C HIS A 16 -7.22 -17.37 16.89
N ASN A 17 -8.07 -17.81 17.80
CA ASN A 17 -9.30 -17.08 18.15
C ASN A 17 -9.04 -15.71 18.81
N ASP A 18 -7.88 -15.52 19.39
CA ASP A 18 -7.43 -14.32 20.08
C ASP A 18 -6.54 -13.40 19.20
N SER A 19 -6.50 -13.65 17.89
CA SER A 19 -5.56 -12.95 17.00
C SER A 19 -6.11 -11.68 16.35
N LEU A 20 -7.42 -11.47 16.38
CA LEU A 20 -8.04 -10.30 15.73
C LEU A 20 -7.60 -9.00 16.41
N GLY A 21 -7.25 -7.99 15.59
CA GLY A 21 -6.77 -6.70 16.07
C GLY A 21 -5.30 -6.67 16.51
N ILE A 22 -4.56 -7.79 16.42
CA ILE A 22 -3.14 -7.84 16.80
C ILE A 22 -2.27 -7.25 15.69
N SER A 23 -1.29 -6.44 16.12
CA SER A 23 -0.25 -5.89 15.24
C SER A 23 1.12 -6.45 15.60
N PHE A 24 1.86 -6.89 14.58
CA PHE A 24 3.25 -7.34 14.65
C PHE A 24 4.15 -6.22 14.15
N VAL A 25 5.08 -5.77 14.97
CA VAL A 25 6.00 -4.67 14.65
C VAL A 25 7.44 -5.13 14.83
N THR A 26 8.32 -4.74 13.93
CA THR A 26 9.76 -5.05 14.03
C THR A 26 10.64 -3.89 13.60
N GLU A 27 11.90 -3.90 14.05
CA GLU A 27 12.92 -2.94 13.62
C GLU A 27 13.53 -3.30 12.25
N SER A 28 13.51 -4.59 11.88
CA SER A 28 14.02 -5.04 10.59
C SER A 28 13.40 -6.38 10.19
N GLN A 29 13.37 -6.66 8.89
CA GLN A 29 12.94 -7.94 8.32
C GLN A 29 14.07 -8.55 7.50
N THR A 30 14.31 -9.84 7.64
CA THR A 30 15.29 -10.59 6.82
C THR A 30 14.67 -11.18 5.56
N GLU A 31 13.35 -11.31 5.55
CA GLU A 31 12.55 -11.87 4.46
C GLU A 31 11.33 -10.98 4.19
N GLY A 32 11.53 -9.64 4.27
CA GLY A 32 10.48 -8.69 3.93
C GLY A 32 10.10 -8.82 2.45
N HIS A 33 8.80 -8.88 2.16
CA HIS A 33 8.34 -8.98 0.78
C HIS A 33 7.07 -8.18 0.53
N GLY A 34 6.97 -7.70 -0.70
CA GLY A 34 5.80 -7.03 -1.25
C GLY A 34 4.99 -7.96 -2.14
N ARG A 35 4.18 -7.37 -3.01
CA ARG A 35 3.37 -8.10 -4.01
C ARG A 35 4.26 -8.88 -4.96
N ALA A 36 3.74 -10.04 -5.40
CA ALA A 36 4.39 -10.92 -6.36
C ALA A 36 5.81 -11.37 -5.95
N GLY A 37 6.06 -11.47 -4.63
CA GLY A 37 7.34 -11.95 -4.09
C GLY A 37 8.51 -10.97 -4.18
N ARG A 38 8.29 -9.71 -4.57
CA ARG A 38 9.37 -8.72 -4.57
C ARG A 38 9.88 -8.46 -3.16
N ALA A 39 11.20 -8.35 -2.99
CA ALA A 39 11.80 -8.01 -1.71
C ALA A 39 11.34 -6.61 -1.24
N TRP A 40 11.14 -6.47 0.06
CA TRP A 40 10.99 -5.21 0.76
C TRP A 40 12.19 -5.00 1.68
N GLU A 41 13.05 -4.07 1.32
CA GLU A 41 14.21 -3.73 2.14
C GLU A 41 13.77 -3.09 3.45
N SER A 42 14.33 -3.59 4.56
CA SER A 42 13.91 -3.20 5.91
C SER A 42 15.11 -2.84 6.79
N PRO A 43 15.87 -1.78 6.49
CA PRO A 43 17.00 -1.37 7.31
C PRO A 43 16.56 -1.02 8.73
N ALA A 44 17.27 -1.55 9.72
CA ALA A 44 16.94 -1.31 11.13
C ALA A 44 16.99 0.18 11.48
N GLY A 45 16.00 0.65 12.24
CA GLY A 45 15.92 2.03 12.72
C GLY A 45 15.43 3.04 11.68
N SER A 46 15.24 2.65 10.41
CA SER A 46 14.91 3.59 9.33
C SER A 46 13.43 3.62 8.94
N GLY A 47 12.67 2.60 9.29
CA GLY A 47 11.29 2.48 8.84
C GLY A 47 10.32 2.00 9.92
N ILE A 48 9.06 1.90 9.53
CA ILE A 48 8.01 1.19 10.26
C ILE A 48 7.68 -0.05 9.42
N TYR A 49 7.79 -1.23 10.04
CA TYR A 49 7.44 -2.51 9.44
C TYR A 49 6.41 -3.15 10.34
N VAL A 50 5.15 -3.01 9.96
CA VAL A 50 4.00 -3.45 10.75
C VAL A 50 3.04 -4.29 9.93
N SER A 51 2.51 -5.34 10.54
CA SER A 51 1.42 -6.14 9.97
C SER A 51 0.32 -6.31 10.99
N THR A 52 -0.90 -5.91 10.64
CA THR A 52 -2.07 -5.96 11.50
C THR A 52 -3.05 -7.03 11.00
N ILE A 53 -3.45 -7.95 11.87
CA ILE A 53 -4.60 -8.81 11.63
C ILE A 53 -5.85 -7.96 11.86
N LEU A 54 -6.71 -7.83 10.86
CA LEU A 54 -7.91 -7.01 10.99
C LEU A 54 -8.84 -7.52 12.10
N PRO A 55 -9.54 -6.62 12.82
CA PRO A 55 -10.31 -6.97 14.02
C PRO A 55 -11.61 -7.75 13.73
N ALA A 56 -11.99 -7.93 12.47
CA ALA A 56 -13.12 -8.75 12.06
C ALA A 56 -12.87 -9.48 10.75
N GLU A 57 -13.66 -10.51 10.48
CA GLU A 57 -13.71 -11.17 9.19
C GLU A 57 -14.43 -10.28 8.16
N LEU A 58 -13.90 -10.25 6.94
CA LEU A 58 -14.42 -9.45 5.86
C LEU A 58 -15.20 -10.31 4.84
N ARG A 59 -16.28 -9.74 4.31
CA ARG A 59 -16.95 -10.31 3.12
C ARG A 59 -16.07 -10.14 1.89
N ALA A 60 -16.23 -11.00 0.91
CA ALA A 60 -15.48 -10.95 -0.35
C ALA A 60 -15.54 -9.57 -1.03
N SER A 61 -16.69 -8.89 -0.95
CA SER A 61 -16.88 -7.55 -1.52
C SER A 61 -16.03 -6.45 -0.88
N ALA A 62 -15.54 -6.65 0.35
CA ALA A 62 -14.71 -5.69 1.05
C ALA A 62 -13.20 -5.92 0.82
N LEU A 63 -12.81 -7.11 0.35
CA LEU A 63 -11.39 -7.47 0.22
C LEU A 63 -10.62 -6.55 -0.73
N ALA A 64 -11.24 -6.15 -1.83
CA ALA A 64 -10.64 -5.23 -2.79
C ALA A 64 -10.32 -3.86 -2.18
N SER A 65 -11.12 -3.41 -1.21
CA SER A 65 -10.99 -2.09 -0.58
C SER A 65 -9.90 -2.02 0.50
N VAL A 66 -9.39 -3.16 0.98
CA VAL A 66 -8.44 -3.20 2.10
C VAL A 66 -7.16 -2.43 1.81
N GLY A 67 -6.55 -2.63 0.63
CA GLY A 67 -5.34 -1.93 0.23
C GLY A 67 -5.55 -0.42 0.09
N PHE A 68 -6.68 -0.03 -0.46
CA PHE A 68 -7.08 1.38 -0.61
C PHE A 68 -7.33 2.04 0.75
N TRP A 69 -8.06 1.38 1.65
CA TRP A 69 -8.27 1.83 3.02
C TRP A 69 -6.96 2.03 3.78
N ALA A 70 -6.06 1.05 3.73
CA ALA A 70 -4.78 1.13 4.41
C ALA A 70 -3.91 2.27 3.85
N SER A 71 -3.93 2.49 2.52
CA SER A 71 -3.16 3.57 1.90
C SER A 71 -3.70 4.96 2.27
N LEU A 72 -5.02 5.12 2.36
CA LEU A 72 -5.64 6.36 2.85
C LEU A 72 -5.27 6.62 4.31
N ALA A 73 -5.30 5.59 5.16
CA ALA A 73 -4.94 5.69 6.57
C ALA A 73 -3.45 6.07 6.76
N VAL A 74 -2.54 5.45 6.00
CA VAL A 74 -1.12 5.80 6.04
C VAL A 74 -0.89 7.23 5.56
N ARG A 75 -1.51 7.63 4.45
CA ARG A 75 -1.43 9.00 3.93
C ARG A 75 -1.89 10.03 4.96
N GLN A 76 -3.03 9.74 5.61
CA GLN A 76 -3.57 10.60 6.68
C GLN A 76 -2.62 10.64 7.89
N ALA A 77 -2.07 9.51 8.32
CA ALA A 77 -1.12 9.46 9.44
C ALA A 77 0.13 10.30 9.16
N CYS A 78 0.73 10.20 7.96
CA CYS A 78 1.89 11.00 7.56
C CYS A 78 1.58 12.50 7.56
N LEU A 79 0.39 12.88 7.06
CA LEU A 79 -0.02 14.28 7.03
C LEU A 79 -0.23 14.84 8.45
N GLU A 80 -0.93 14.11 9.32
CA GLU A 80 -1.27 14.59 10.67
C GLU A 80 -0.10 14.57 11.64
N SER A 81 0.80 13.59 11.52
CA SER A 81 1.99 13.50 12.40
C SER A 81 3.12 14.43 11.99
N ASP A 82 3.35 14.55 10.69
CA ASP A 82 4.60 15.10 10.17
C ASP A 82 4.42 16.18 9.10
N GLY A 83 3.19 16.49 8.71
CA GLY A 83 2.87 17.46 7.66
C GLY A 83 3.23 16.97 6.25
N VAL A 84 3.54 15.68 6.08
CA VAL A 84 3.96 15.13 4.79
C VAL A 84 2.76 14.61 4.01
N THR A 85 2.53 15.15 2.82
CA THR A 85 1.52 14.66 1.89
C THR A 85 2.15 13.73 0.87
N LEU A 86 1.70 12.47 0.83
CA LEU A 86 2.15 11.47 -0.13
C LEU A 86 1.13 11.32 -1.27
N GLU A 87 1.62 11.02 -2.46
CA GLU A 87 0.84 10.69 -3.63
C GLU A 87 0.42 9.22 -3.61
N LEU A 88 -0.81 8.94 -3.99
CA LEU A 88 -1.32 7.57 -4.09
C LEU A 88 -0.97 6.99 -5.47
N LYS A 89 -0.29 5.85 -5.50
CA LYS A 89 0.00 5.07 -6.72
C LYS A 89 -0.76 3.76 -6.69
N TRP A 90 -1.61 3.54 -7.70
CA TRP A 90 -2.31 2.26 -7.84
C TRP A 90 -1.32 1.11 -8.01
N PRO A 91 -1.59 -0.02 -7.36
CA PRO A 91 -2.75 -0.28 -6.50
C PRO A 91 -2.47 -0.10 -5.00
N ASN A 92 -1.23 0.05 -4.53
CA ASN A 92 -0.88 -0.17 -3.13
C ASN A 92 0.37 0.59 -2.65
N ASP A 93 0.84 1.55 -3.41
CA ASP A 93 2.05 2.30 -3.08
C ASP A 93 1.72 3.77 -2.78
N LEU A 94 2.56 4.40 -1.94
CA LEU A 94 2.53 5.84 -1.78
C LEU A 94 3.91 6.40 -2.14
N LEU A 95 3.88 7.49 -2.88
CA LEU A 95 5.07 8.12 -3.44
C LEU A 95 5.27 9.52 -2.86
N TRP A 96 6.51 9.99 -2.95
CA TRP A 96 6.89 11.38 -2.85
C TRP A 96 7.88 11.69 -3.98
N HIS A 97 7.51 12.64 -4.87
CA HIS A 97 8.27 12.95 -6.09
C HIS A 97 8.65 11.69 -6.89
N ASP A 98 7.63 10.93 -7.29
CA ASP A 98 7.73 9.69 -8.09
C ASP A 98 8.58 8.57 -7.44
N ARG A 99 9.05 8.74 -6.20
CA ARG A 99 9.83 7.73 -5.48
C ARG A 99 8.98 7.08 -4.38
N LYS A 100 9.15 5.78 -4.24
CA LYS A 100 8.35 4.98 -3.31
C LYS A 100 8.75 5.22 -1.86
N CYS A 101 7.79 5.71 -1.06
CA CYS A 101 7.92 5.92 0.36
C CYS A 101 7.25 4.81 1.17
N VAL A 102 6.14 4.28 0.67
CA VAL A 102 5.31 3.28 1.36
C VAL A 102 4.91 2.16 0.42
N GLY A 103 4.90 0.94 0.93
CA GLY A 103 4.31 -0.23 0.29
C GLY A 103 3.32 -0.93 1.21
N ILE A 104 2.18 -1.36 0.66
CA ILE A 104 1.12 -2.04 1.39
C ILE A 104 0.90 -3.43 0.80
N LEU A 105 0.78 -4.44 1.65
CA LEU A 105 0.52 -5.81 1.27
C LEU A 105 -0.61 -6.41 2.11
N ALA A 106 -1.81 -6.46 1.56
CA ALA A 106 -2.92 -7.18 2.16
C ALA A 106 -2.92 -8.64 1.70
N GLN A 107 -2.99 -9.56 2.63
CA GLN A 107 -3.09 -11.00 2.38
C GLN A 107 -4.27 -11.55 3.16
N SER A 108 -5.06 -12.41 2.52
CA SER A 108 -6.25 -12.99 3.13
C SER A 108 -6.26 -14.51 3.06
N ARG A 109 -6.98 -15.10 4.00
CA ARG A 109 -7.36 -16.51 3.95
C ARG A 109 -8.85 -16.63 4.19
N SER A 110 -9.55 -17.27 3.28
CA SER A 110 -11.00 -17.42 3.31
C SER A 110 -11.40 -18.76 3.90
N ALA A 111 -12.44 -18.74 4.73
CA ALA A 111 -13.14 -19.92 5.22
C ALA A 111 -14.63 -19.58 5.35
N GLY A 112 -15.52 -20.44 4.80
CA GLY A 112 -16.97 -20.29 5.00
C GLY A 112 -17.62 -19.02 4.41
N GLY A 113 -17.01 -18.39 3.39
CA GLY A 113 -17.57 -17.19 2.74
C GLY A 113 -17.12 -15.86 3.33
N ALA A 114 -16.35 -15.88 4.40
CA ALA A 114 -15.67 -14.73 4.99
C ALA A 114 -14.15 -14.90 4.91
N ALA A 115 -13.40 -13.84 5.07
CA ALA A 115 -11.95 -13.86 5.03
C ALA A 115 -11.35 -13.12 6.22
N ARG A 116 -10.35 -13.72 6.83
CA ARG A 116 -9.44 -13.04 7.76
C ARG A 116 -8.30 -12.42 6.95
N VAL A 117 -7.91 -11.23 7.32
CA VAL A 117 -6.95 -10.43 6.55
C VAL A 117 -5.81 -9.95 7.43
N VAL A 118 -4.60 -10.06 6.89
CA VAL A 118 -3.39 -9.40 7.41
C VAL A 118 -3.03 -8.26 6.49
N VAL A 119 -2.86 -7.07 7.02
CA VAL A 119 -2.43 -5.87 6.29
C VAL A 119 -1.02 -5.52 6.72
N GLY A 120 -0.06 -5.78 5.84
CA GLY A 120 1.33 -5.34 6.01
C GLY A 120 1.56 -3.95 5.46
N VAL A 121 2.26 -3.14 6.23
CA VAL A 121 2.68 -1.79 5.84
C VAL A 121 4.16 -1.62 6.10
N GLY A 122 4.90 -1.27 5.05
CA GLY A 122 6.28 -0.81 5.13
C GLY A 122 6.34 0.68 4.83
N ILE A 123 6.82 1.48 5.78
CA ILE A 123 7.02 2.93 5.61
C ILE A 123 8.50 3.22 5.74
N ASN A 124 9.09 3.83 4.75
CA ASN A 124 10.42 4.41 4.83
C ASN A 124 10.32 5.75 5.58
N VAL A 125 10.75 5.80 6.84
CA VAL A 125 10.57 6.99 7.70
C VAL A 125 11.82 7.85 7.71
N ASN A 126 12.91 7.36 8.28
CA ASN A 126 14.17 8.09 8.37
C ASN A 126 15.21 7.48 7.42
N ARG A 127 15.86 8.32 6.62
CA ARG A 127 16.87 7.83 5.66
C ARG A 127 18.00 7.13 6.41
N PRO A 128 18.33 5.86 6.08
CA PRO A 128 19.46 5.16 6.70
C PRO A 128 20.79 5.75 6.24
N HIS A 129 21.84 5.61 7.06
CA HIS A 129 23.19 6.04 6.69
C HIS A 129 23.70 5.36 5.42
N GLN A 130 23.35 4.09 5.23
CA GLN A 130 23.64 3.32 4.03
C GLN A 130 22.34 2.87 3.40
N VAL A 131 22.02 3.45 2.26
CA VAL A 131 20.86 3.06 1.45
C VAL A 131 21.25 1.82 0.64
N PRO A 132 20.46 0.72 0.72
CA PRO A 132 20.71 -0.44 -0.15
C PRO A 132 20.67 -0.07 -1.64
N ASP A 133 21.65 -0.53 -2.42
CA ASP A 133 21.75 -0.21 -3.85
C ASP A 133 20.51 -0.63 -4.63
N SER A 134 19.86 -1.72 -4.20
CA SER A 134 18.62 -2.25 -4.80
C SER A 134 17.47 -1.26 -4.83
N ILE A 135 17.43 -0.28 -3.91
CA ILE A 135 16.34 0.69 -3.78
C ILE A 135 16.79 2.15 -3.92
N ALA A 136 18.09 2.40 -4.05
CA ALA A 136 18.65 3.76 -4.01
C ALA A 136 18.04 4.71 -5.06
N ALA A 137 17.71 4.20 -6.24
CA ALA A 137 17.12 4.99 -7.32
C ALA A 137 15.60 5.21 -7.17
N THR A 138 14.90 4.29 -6.48
CA THR A 138 13.43 4.23 -6.50
C THR A 138 12.76 4.55 -5.17
N ALA A 139 13.49 4.45 -4.05
CA ALA A 139 12.95 4.74 -2.72
C ALA A 139 13.16 6.19 -2.30
N CYS A 140 12.28 6.67 -1.43
CA CYS A 140 12.42 7.90 -0.66
C CYS A 140 12.04 7.64 0.79
N TRP A 141 12.32 8.61 1.65
CA TRP A 141 11.99 8.55 3.08
C TRP A 141 11.19 9.78 3.47
N LEU A 142 10.29 9.63 4.45
CA LEU A 142 9.50 10.75 4.97
C LEU A 142 10.38 11.89 5.49
N SER A 143 11.53 11.55 6.09
CA SER A 143 12.51 12.55 6.57
C SER A 143 13.06 13.43 5.45
N ASP A 144 13.12 12.95 4.21
CA ASP A 144 13.52 13.76 3.06
C ASP A 144 12.46 14.82 2.74
N ALA A 145 11.19 14.42 2.81
CA ALA A 145 10.05 15.31 2.58
C ALA A 145 9.86 16.33 3.71
N ALA A 146 10.06 15.90 4.96
CA ALA A 146 9.91 16.74 6.15
C ALA A 146 11.15 17.59 6.43
N ALA A 147 12.30 17.33 5.79
CA ALA A 147 13.62 17.94 6.04
C ALA A 147 14.06 17.85 7.51
N ARG A 148 13.67 16.78 8.22
CA ARG A 148 14.02 16.51 9.62
C ARG A 148 13.86 15.02 9.94
N GLU A 149 14.49 14.57 11.01
CA GLU A 149 14.23 13.24 11.58
C GLU A 149 12.82 13.19 12.18
N LEU A 150 12.16 12.05 12.06
CA LEU A 150 10.77 11.83 12.46
C LEU A 150 10.67 10.78 13.58
N ASP A 151 9.68 10.95 14.46
CA ASP A 151 9.37 9.98 15.50
C ASP A 151 8.53 8.83 14.94
N ARG A 152 9.19 7.69 14.69
CA ARG A 152 8.53 6.47 14.16
C ARG A 152 7.45 5.94 15.10
N THR A 153 7.63 6.09 16.42
CA THR A 153 6.67 5.61 17.42
C THR A 153 5.40 6.44 17.40
N ALA A 154 5.52 7.76 17.33
CA ALA A 154 4.40 8.66 17.21
C ALA A 154 3.61 8.40 15.91
N LEU A 155 4.30 8.26 14.78
CA LEU A 155 3.68 7.97 13.48
C LEU A 155 2.95 6.61 13.50
N LEU A 156 3.57 5.55 14.06
CA LEU A 156 2.93 4.25 14.20
C LEU A 156 1.68 4.33 15.08
N GLY A 157 1.77 5.01 16.22
CA GLY A 157 0.62 5.20 17.11
C GLY A 157 -0.53 5.93 16.40
N ARG A 158 -0.20 6.95 15.58
CA ARG A 158 -1.22 7.67 14.79
C ARG A 158 -1.87 6.77 13.73
N LEU A 159 -1.07 5.97 13.02
CA LEU A 159 -1.58 5.01 12.03
C LEU A 159 -2.57 4.01 12.65
N LEU A 160 -2.20 3.41 13.80
CA LEU A 160 -3.06 2.45 14.49
C LEU A 160 -4.36 3.09 15.00
N ALA A 161 -4.28 4.33 15.49
CA ALA A 161 -5.48 5.09 15.90
C ALA A 161 -6.41 5.38 14.71
N ILE A 162 -5.88 5.71 13.52
CA ILE A 162 -6.68 5.90 12.32
C ILE A 162 -7.29 4.57 11.85
N TYR A 163 -6.57 3.46 11.96
CA TYR A 163 -7.13 2.13 11.69
C TYR A 163 -8.35 1.86 12.56
N GLU A 164 -8.25 2.07 13.86
CA GLU A 164 -9.36 1.90 14.80
C GLU A 164 -10.55 2.80 14.44
N GLN A 165 -10.29 4.08 14.16
CA GLN A 165 -11.34 5.07 13.85
C GLN A 165 -12.07 4.82 12.53
N THR A 166 -11.42 4.16 11.57
CA THR A 166 -11.93 4.03 10.19
C THR A 166 -12.26 2.61 9.77
N PHE A 167 -12.00 1.61 10.63
CA PHE A 167 -12.19 0.20 10.29
C PHE A 167 -13.64 -0.14 9.92
N ASP A 168 -14.62 0.43 10.61
CA ASP A 168 -16.04 0.17 10.35
C ASP A 168 -16.44 0.51 8.91
N ARG A 169 -15.75 1.44 8.26
CA ARG A 169 -15.99 1.76 6.84
C ARG A 169 -15.69 0.59 5.90
N LEU A 170 -14.76 -0.31 6.26
CA LEU A 170 -14.51 -1.53 5.48
C LEU A 170 -15.69 -2.50 5.56
N LEU A 171 -16.42 -2.48 6.67
CA LEU A 171 -17.59 -3.34 6.90
C LEU A 171 -18.84 -2.79 6.22
N ASP A 172 -19.07 -1.49 6.38
CA ASP A 172 -20.32 -0.82 6.04
C ASP A 172 -20.34 -0.25 4.61
N SER A 173 -19.24 0.36 4.17
CA SER A 173 -19.17 1.11 2.92
C SER A 173 -17.85 0.89 2.16
N PRO A 174 -17.45 -0.36 1.86
CA PRO A 174 -16.15 -0.65 1.27
C PRO A 174 -15.94 0.02 -0.11
N LYS A 175 -17.00 0.20 -0.89
CA LYS A 175 -16.91 0.86 -2.21
C LYS A 175 -16.60 2.36 -2.10
N ASP A 176 -17.10 3.03 -1.07
CA ASP A 176 -16.87 4.47 -0.87
C ASP A 176 -15.39 4.76 -0.56
N ILE A 177 -14.67 3.77 -0.01
CA ILE A 177 -13.23 3.84 0.19
C ILE A 177 -12.49 3.94 -1.15
N ILE A 178 -12.88 3.12 -2.14
CA ILE A 178 -12.28 3.14 -3.47
C ILE A 178 -12.59 4.45 -4.20
N VAL A 179 -13.82 4.94 -4.06
CA VAL A 179 -14.23 6.25 -4.63
C VAL A 179 -13.36 7.36 -4.03
N GLN A 180 -13.28 7.46 -2.71
CA GLN A 180 -12.44 8.46 -2.03
C GLN A 180 -10.98 8.36 -2.44
N TRP A 181 -10.47 7.15 -2.54
CA TRP A 181 -9.09 6.91 -2.98
C TRP A 181 -8.88 7.44 -4.41
N SER A 182 -9.80 7.13 -5.33
CA SER A 182 -9.73 7.55 -6.73
C SER A 182 -9.77 9.08 -6.87
N GLU A 183 -10.63 9.75 -6.11
CA GLU A 183 -10.71 11.21 -6.08
C GLU A 183 -9.38 11.84 -5.63
N ILE A 184 -8.75 11.30 -4.58
CA ILE A 184 -7.47 11.81 -4.07
C ILE A 184 -6.32 11.48 -5.03
N ALA A 185 -6.31 10.29 -5.62
CA ALA A 185 -5.25 9.86 -6.54
C ALA A 185 -5.28 10.61 -7.87
N ALA A 186 -6.47 11.09 -8.28
CA ALA A 186 -6.70 11.88 -9.49
C ALA A 186 -6.00 11.29 -10.73
N LEU A 187 -6.27 9.99 -10.98
CA LEU A 187 -5.59 9.25 -12.04
C LEU A 187 -6.25 9.38 -13.40
N ASP A 188 -7.51 9.82 -13.46
CA ASP A 188 -8.29 9.91 -14.69
C ASP A 188 -7.59 10.80 -15.74
N GLY A 189 -7.55 10.31 -16.97
CA GLY A 189 -6.91 10.99 -18.08
C GLY A 189 -5.39 10.80 -18.17
N LYS A 190 -4.73 10.24 -17.16
CA LYS A 190 -3.28 10.00 -17.19
C LYS A 190 -2.94 8.87 -18.16
N ARG A 191 -1.92 9.08 -19.00
CA ARG A 191 -1.33 8.04 -19.85
C ARG A 191 -0.39 7.18 -19.01
N VAL A 192 -0.53 5.87 -19.15
CA VAL A 192 0.27 4.91 -18.36
C VAL A 192 0.65 3.68 -19.18
N ALA A 193 1.78 3.08 -18.78
CA ALA A 193 2.17 1.73 -19.13
C ALA A 193 1.92 0.83 -17.91
N VAL A 194 1.26 -0.30 -18.13
CA VAL A 194 1.10 -1.35 -17.13
C VAL A 194 2.05 -2.48 -17.44
N LYS A 195 2.91 -2.80 -16.49
CA LYS A 195 3.93 -3.85 -16.63
C LYS A 195 3.63 -5.05 -15.74
N ALA A 196 4.00 -6.23 -16.20
CA ALA A 196 4.04 -7.42 -15.38
C ALA A 196 5.22 -7.38 -14.39
N VAL A 197 5.30 -8.36 -13.49
CA VAL A 197 6.36 -8.48 -12.47
C VAL A 197 7.75 -8.61 -13.09
N ASP A 198 7.86 -9.25 -14.24
CA ASP A 198 9.10 -9.42 -15.01
C ASP A 198 9.48 -8.18 -15.83
N GLY A 199 8.71 -7.10 -15.73
CA GLY A 199 8.91 -5.85 -16.45
C GLY A 199 8.34 -5.84 -17.87
N SER A 200 7.76 -6.95 -18.36
CA SER A 200 7.14 -6.97 -19.68
C SER A 200 5.89 -6.07 -19.73
N LEU A 201 5.71 -5.39 -20.86
CA LEU A 201 4.55 -4.53 -21.07
C LEU A 201 3.28 -5.39 -21.24
N LEU A 202 2.29 -5.15 -20.40
CA LEU A 202 0.97 -5.78 -20.50
C LEU A 202 0.00 -4.91 -21.30
N HIS A 203 -0.12 -3.63 -20.92
CA HIS A 203 -1.04 -2.68 -21.53
C HIS A 203 -0.44 -1.27 -21.53
N GLU A 204 -0.84 -0.48 -22.50
CA GLU A 204 -0.61 0.96 -22.55
C GLU A 204 -1.92 1.66 -22.88
N GLY A 205 -2.20 2.77 -22.21
CA GLY A 205 -3.42 3.52 -22.46
C GLY A 205 -3.63 4.69 -21.51
N VAL A 206 -4.81 5.28 -21.62
CA VAL A 206 -5.26 6.37 -20.76
C VAL A 206 -6.17 5.79 -19.68
N ILE A 207 -5.91 6.15 -18.42
CA ILE A 207 -6.75 5.74 -17.30
C ILE A 207 -8.13 6.39 -17.46
N VAL A 208 -9.17 5.56 -17.37
CA VAL A 208 -10.57 5.99 -17.39
C VAL A 208 -11.13 6.10 -15.98
N GLU A 209 -10.83 5.11 -15.13
CA GLU A 209 -11.29 5.05 -13.74
C GLU A 209 -10.57 3.96 -12.95
N VAL A 210 -10.67 4.00 -11.63
CA VAL A 210 -10.54 2.82 -10.76
C VAL A 210 -11.94 2.35 -10.43
N SER A 211 -12.31 1.16 -10.90
CA SER A 211 -13.67 0.63 -10.73
C SER A 211 -13.94 0.20 -9.27
N ALA A 212 -15.23 0.05 -8.93
CA ALA A 212 -15.66 -0.25 -7.55
C ALA A 212 -15.13 -1.57 -6.96
N ASP A 213 -14.50 -2.40 -7.75
CA ASP A 213 -13.78 -3.62 -7.35
C ASP A 213 -12.26 -3.44 -7.30
N GLY A 214 -11.78 -2.21 -7.43
CA GLY A 214 -10.37 -1.83 -7.36
C GLY A 214 -9.57 -2.05 -8.65
N ALA A 215 -10.20 -2.51 -9.72
CA ALA A 215 -9.52 -2.66 -11.01
C ALA A 215 -9.26 -1.31 -11.66
N LEU A 216 -8.09 -1.17 -12.29
CA LEU A 216 -7.78 -0.03 -13.14
C LEU A 216 -8.38 -0.27 -14.52
N ARG A 217 -9.13 0.70 -15.06
CA ARG A 217 -9.67 0.65 -16.41
C ARG A 217 -8.91 1.59 -17.33
N LEU A 218 -8.40 1.05 -18.41
CA LEU A 218 -7.60 1.78 -19.40
C LEU A 218 -8.33 1.80 -20.74
N ARG A 219 -8.22 2.93 -21.45
CA ARG A 219 -8.54 3.02 -22.87
C ARG A 219 -7.25 2.96 -23.67
N THR A 220 -7.09 1.91 -24.45
CA THR A 220 -5.92 1.74 -25.34
C THR A 220 -5.98 2.68 -26.55
N ALA A 221 -4.89 2.77 -27.30
CA ALA A 221 -4.84 3.55 -28.55
C ALA A 221 -5.84 3.06 -29.62
N SER A 222 -6.23 1.78 -29.58
CA SER A 222 -7.29 1.23 -30.46
C SER A 222 -8.71 1.60 -30.01
N GLY A 223 -8.87 2.28 -28.85
CA GLY A 223 -10.16 2.61 -28.26
C GLY A 223 -10.76 1.50 -27.38
N GLU A 224 -10.12 0.34 -27.28
CA GLU A 224 -10.55 -0.77 -26.44
C GLU A 224 -10.46 -0.38 -24.95
N LEU A 225 -11.45 -0.83 -24.16
CA LEU A 225 -11.43 -0.73 -22.71
C LEU A 225 -10.87 -2.00 -22.07
N VAL A 226 -9.69 -1.90 -21.48
CA VAL A 226 -9.00 -2.99 -20.80
C VAL A 226 -9.16 -2.85 -19.29
N ARG A 227 -9.41 -3.98 -18.62
CA ARG A 227 -9.51 -4.07 -17.16
C ARG A 227 -8.25 -4.72 -16.60
N VAL A 228 -7.57 -4.01 -15.70
CA VAL A 228 -6.31 -4.43 -15.08
C VAL A 228 -6.51 -4.64 -13.59
N MET A 229 -6.21 -5.85 -13.11
CA MET A 229 -6.28 -6.20 -11.67
C MET A 229 -4.92 -6.20 -11.00
N LEU A 230 -3.87 -6.47 -11.77
CA LEU A 230 -2.50 -6.64 -11.28
C LEU A 230 -1.53 -5.98 -12.27
N GLY A 231 -0.44 -5.48 -11.74
CA GLY A 231 0.64 -4.88 -12.54
C GLY A 231 1.27 -3.70 -11.81
N ASP A 232 2.35 -3.20 -12.38
CA ASP A 232 2.96 -1.95 -12.00
C ASP A 232 2.55 -0.89 -13.02
N VAL A 233 2.15 0.25 -12.52
CA VAL A 233 1.72 1.37 -13.35
C VAL A 233 2.81 2.43 -13.36
N ASP A 234 3.33 2.71 -14.55
CA ASP A 234 4.27 3.80 -14.77
C ASP A 234 3.61 4.90 -15.60
N ALA A 235 3.73 6.15 -15.14
CA ALA A 235 3.27 7.29 -15.90
C ALA A 235 4.07 7.43 -17.20
N LEU A 236 3.38 7.70 -18.28
CA LEU A 236 3.99 8.07 -19.56
C LEU A 236 3.92 9.57 -19.73
N PRO A 237 4.92 10.19 -20.40
CA PRO A 237 4.85 11.62 -20.71
C PRO A 237 3.58 11.93 -21.52
N GLU A 238 3.01 13.11 -21.27
CA GLU A 238 1.94 13.62 -22.11
C GLU A 238 2.50 13.71 -23.53
N GLY A 239 1.89 12.97 -24.46
CA GLY A 239 2.30 13.01 -25.87
C GLY A 239 2.10 14.42 -26.40
N GLU A 240 3.11 14.94 -27.09
CA GLU A 240 2.93 16.13 -27.94
C GLU A 240 1.78 15.82 -28.92
N SER A 241 0.76 16.68 -28.91
CA SER A 241 -0.45 16.61 -29.73
C SER A 241 -0.14 16.93 -31.19
#